data_eb6bdd08de3817b8d0d0287bf8f50cfb
#
_entry.id   eb6bdd08de3817b8d0d0287bf8f50cfb
#
_cell.length_a   1.000
_cell.length_b   1.000
_cell.length_c   1.000
_cell.angle_alpha   90.00
_cell.angle_beta   90.00
_cell.angle_gamma   90.00
#
_symmetry.space_group_name_H-M   'P 1'
#
loop_
_entity.id
_entity.type
_entity.pdbx_description
1 polymer ?
#
loop_
_entity_poly.entity_id
_entity_poly.type
_entity_poly.pdbx_seq_one_letter_code
_entity_poly.pdbx_strand_id
1 'polypeptide(L)'
;MPAVGKTRRHPVGLKQGADLMAMRGRLVLCTLIAVQLPGCNVLPAGGPFHRDVSGGAVAALVSQPDTVAFNYVLLDINRAVLEHVADIGPGSLFRSFGRGYGPAPVIRVGVGDVVQISIFESSSGGLFIPSEAGVRPGNFVTLPTQEVDRGGNVTVPYAGQVPVVGRTVPEIQTDIEARLAKRAIEPQVVVTLLERNASEVTVVGDVVNAANRFKIRPGGERVLDMIAKAGGLRFPGYETFVTLQRGKRRTTVYFPTLVNKPDENIFVAPGDTVYVYREQQRFVAVGALGAVGLTSGLTGQYAFEQERLSLNEAVARAGGLLDVRANPKQVFVYRLEHRQMLERLPVDLRAFPAEQAMIPVVYRANFRDPSSFFFAQAFPMRHKDVIYASNADAVEISKFLSFLQQLTATASGVSRDVVIVQNPNNGL
;
A
#
# COMPACT_ATOMS: atom_id res chain seq x y z
N MET A 1 28.86 41.15 105.91
CA MET A 1 28.14 39.89 106.08
C MET A 1 27.17 39.75 104.96
N PRO A 2 27.29 38.73 104.16
CA PRO A 2 26.63 38.61 102.82
C PRO A 2 25.39 37.74 102.84
N ALA A 3 24.45 38.08 101.95
CA ALA A 3 23.25 37.27 101.68
C ALA A 3 23.43 36.46 100.46
N VAL A 4 23.10 35.14 100.57
CA VAL A 4 23.21 34.13 99.54
C VAL A 4 22.02 34.21 98.62
N GLY A 5 22.26 34.41 97.33
CA GLY A 5 21.27 34.31 96.26
C GLY A 5 21.11 32.90 95.72
N LYS A 6 19.93 32.37 95.70
CA LYS A 6 19.57 31.08 95.08
C LYS A 6 19.31 31.24 93.60
N THR A 7 20.09 30.70 92.76
CA THR A 7 19.85 30.56 91.35
C THR A 7 18.92 29.38 91.05
N ARG A 8 17.74 29.67 90.45
CA ARG A 8 16.83 28.68 89.89
C ARG A 8 17.38 28.25 88.51
N ARG A 9 17.65 27.00 88.30
CA ARG A 9 17.95 26.39 86.99
C ARG A 9 16.57 26.05 86.35
N HIS A 10 16.31 26.56 85.19
CA HIS A 10 15.22 26.11 84.29
C HIS A 10 15.70 24.92 83.47
N PRO A 11 14.89 23.87 83.27
CA PRO A 11 15.22 22.75 82.39
C PRO A 11 14.86 23.12 80.94
N VAL A 12 15.86 23.50 80.12
CA VAL A 12 15.73 23.61 78.68
C VAL A 12 16.38 22.36 78.08
N GLY A 13 15.58 21.38 77.77
CA GLY A 13 16.19 20.14 77.22
C GLY A 13 15.27 19.08 76.62
N LEU A 14 13.96 19.23 76.64
CA LEU A 14 13.05 18.14 76.25
C LEU A 14 12.14 18.42 75.00
N LYS A 15 12.15 19.62 74.42
CA LYS A 15 11.31 19.89 73.23
C LYS A 15 12.05 19.69 71.90
N GLN A 16 13.37 19.79 71.84
CA GLN A 16 14.10 19.59 70.55
C GLN A 16 14.21 18.14 70.08
N GLY A 17 14.12 17.15 70.96
CA GLY A 17 14.17 15.75 70.58
C GLY A 17 12.89 15.22 69.92
N ALA A 18 11.74 15.76 70.28
CA ALA A 18 10.44 15.33 69.75
C ALA A 18 10.21 15.82 68.31
N ASP A 19 10.66 17.05 68.01
CA ASP A 19 10.51 17.61 66.67
C ASP A 19 11.48 16.93 65.62
N LEU A 20 12.68 16.55 66.05
CA LEU A 20 13.62 15.81 65.19
C LEU A 20 13.17 14.38 64.93
N MET A 21 12.53 13.69 65.87
CA MET A 21 11.94 12.36 65.65
C MET A 21 10.69 12.44 64.75
N ALA A 22 9.86 13.43 64.91
CA ALA A 22 8.70 13.65 64.03
C ALA A 22 9.11 13.98 62.58
N MET A 23 10.18 14.77 62.41
CA MET A 23 10.72 15.10 61.09
C MET A 23 11.38 13.92 60.41
N ARG A 24 12.11 13.06 61.15
CA ARG A 24 12.68 11.78 60.64
C ARG A 24 11.58 10.78 60.31
N GLY A 25 10.53 10.64 61.10
CA GLY A 25 9.36 9.80 60.81
C GLY A 25 8.61 10.23 59.55
N ARG A 26 8.46 11.55 59.31
CA ARG A 26 7.83 12.08 58.10
C ARG A 26 8.71 11.87 56.84
N LEU A 27 10.04 11.96 56.97
CA LEU A 27 10.96 11.73 55.83
C LEU A 27 10.99 10.23 55.46
N VAL A 28 10.97 9.33 56.42
CA VAL A 28 10.91 7.90 56.19
C VAL A 28 9.56 7.48 55.61
N LEU A 29 8.46 8.10 56.05
CA LEU A 29 7.13 7.82 55.48
C LEU A 29 7.03 8.32 54.01
N CYS A 30 7.59 9.48 53.68
CA CYS A 30 7.65 9.97 52.31
C CYS A 30 8.54 9.08 51.42
N THR A 31 9.68 8.57 51.89
CA THR A 31 10.52 7.64 51.15
C THR A 31 9.89 6.26 50.98
N LEU A 32 9.14 5.76 51.96
CA LEU A 32 8.41 4.48 51.86
C LEU A 32 7.24 4.59 50.87
N ILE A 33 6.53 5.71 50.81
CA ILE A 33 5.46 5.95 49.84
C ILE A 33 6.03 6.09 48.43
N ALA A 34 7.22 6.68 48.26
CA ALA A 34 7.88 6.80 46.96
C ALA A 34 8.36 5.44 46.37
N VAL A 35 8.62 4.46 47.20
CA VAL A 35 9.08 3.12 46.79
C VAL A 35 7.91 2.18 46.40
N GLN A 36 6.68 2.50 46.85
CA GLN A 36 5.51 1.64 46.62
C GLN A 36 4.60 2.10 45.45
N LEU A 37 5.05 3.07 44.62
CA LEU A 37 4.30 3.44 43.42
C LEU A 37 4.70 2.53 42.22
N PRO A 38 4.04 1.39 42.00
CA PRO A 38 4.14 0.70 40.73
C PRO A 38 3.25 1.46 39.77
N GLY A 39 3.79 2.28 38.89
CA GLY A 39 2.90 2.78 37.89
C GLY A 39 3.22 4.12 37.26
N CYS A 40 4.27 4.13 36.47
CA CYS A 40 4.37 5.13 35.39
C CYS A 40 3.29 4.94 34.29
N ASN A 41 2.39 3.95 34.43
CA ASN A 41 1.32 3.68 33.46
C ASN A 41 0.10 4.60 33.58
N VAL A 42 0.04 5.49 34.57
CA VAL A 42 -1.10 6.38 34.81
C VAL A 42 -0.92 7.75 34.14
N LEU A 43 0.28 8.05 33.64
CA LEU A 43 0.55 9.34 33.02
C LEU A 43 0.11 9.34 31.54
N PRO A 44 -0.51 10.43 31.04
CA PRO A 44 -0.90 10.54 29.66
C PRO A 44 0.30 10.33 28.73
N ALA A 45 0.20 9.36 27.82
CA ALA A 45 1.24 9.05 26.82
C ALA A 45 0.58 9.01 25.44
N GLY A 46 1.31 9.46 24.41
CA GLY A 46 0.84 9.43 23.02
C GLY A 46 0.99 8.09 22.33
N GLY A 47 1.25 7.00 23.07
CA GLY A 47 1.44 5.66 22.55
C GLY A 47 2.21 4.76 23.53
N PRO A 48 2.54 3.50 23.14
CA PRO A 48 3.25 2.55 24.01
C PRO A 48 4.66 3.03 24.33
N PHE A 49 5.18 2.64 25.49
CA PHE A 49 6.59 2.91 25.82
C PHE A 49 7.52 2.12 24.89
N HIS A 50 8.69 2.68 24.56
CA HIS A 50 9.67 1.99 23.73
C HIS A 50 10.12 0.64 24.32
N ARG A 51 10.10 0.49 25.65
CA ARG A 51 10.40 -0.75 26.36
C ARG A 51 9.36 -1.82 26.07
N ASP A 52 8.08 -1.44 26.00
CA ASP A 52 6.98 -2.36 25.70
C ASP A 52 7.06 -2.83 24.25
N VAL A 53 7.44 -1.92 23.32
CA VAL A 53 7.66 -2.27 21.92
C VAL A 53 8.90 -3.16 21.75
N SER A 54 9.99 -2.88 22.45
CA SER A 54 11.22 -3.67 22.34
C SER A 54 11.12 -4.99 23.12
N GLY A 55 10.43 -5.00 24.25
CA GLY A 55 10.25 -6.20 25.11
C GLY A 55 9.12 -7.13 24.66
N GLY A 56 8.11 -6.61 23.95
CA GLY A 56 7.00 -7.39 23.39
C GLY A 56 7.33 -8.07 22.06
N ALA A 57 8.54 -7.89 21.56
CA ALA A 57 9.00 -8.56 20.35
C ALA A 57 9.45 -9.99 20.66
N VAL A 58 9.01 -10.95 19.85
CA VAL A 58 9.35 -12.38 19.89
C VAL A 58 8.84 -13.14 21.11
N ALA A 59 7.68 -13.81 20.94
CA ALA A 59 7.19 -14.94 21.69
C ALA A 59 7.22 -14.80 23.23
N ALA A 60 6.65 -13.73 23.76
CA ALA A 60 6.11 -13.78 25.09
C ALA A 60 4.65 -14.23 25.01
N LEU A 61 4.41 -15.52 24.90
CA LEU A 61 3.16 -16.16 25.29
C LEU A 61 3.02 -16.01 26.82
N VAL A 62 2.75 -14.81 27.27
CA VAL A 62 2.24 -14.61 28.64
C VAL A 62 0.74 -14.58 28.49
N SER A 63 0.14 -15.75 28.67
CA SER A 63 -1.29 -15.90 28.85
C SER A 63 -1.72 -15.17 30.11
N GLN A 64 -2.03 -13.88 29.98
CA GLN A 64 -2.97 -13.25 30.88
C GLN A 64 -4.32 -13.21 30.16
N PRO A 65 -5.43 -13.60 30.81
CA PRO A 65 -6.69 -13.87 30.13
C PRO A 65 -7.39 -12.65 29.50
N ASP A 66 -6.86 -11.44 29.64
CA ASP A 66 -7.49 -10.21 29.15
C ASP A 66 -6.65 -9.37 28.17
N THR A 67 -5.47 -9.83 27.76
CA THR A 67 -4.68 -9.14 26.74
C THR A 67 -4.55 -10.03 25.53
N VAL A 68 -5.15 -9.59 24.41
CA VAL A 68 -4.87 -10.16 23.08
C VAL A 68 -3.41 -9.84 22.77
N ALA A 69 -2.51 -10.75 23.12
CA ALA A 69 -1.09 -10.63 22.82
C ALA A 69 -0.91 -10.83 21.30
N PHE A 70 -0.75 -9.76 20.56
CA PHE A 70 -0.32 -9.82 19.17
C PHE A 70 1.18 -10.09 19.14
N ASN A 71 1.56 -11.23 18.58
CA ASN A 71 2.95 -11.52 18.28
C ASN A 71 3.40 -10.66 17.11
N TYR A 72 4.58 -10.05 17.19
CA TYR A 72 5.19 -9.30 16.12
C TYR A 72 6.72 -9.51 16.10
N VAL A 73 7.31 -9.26 14.95
CA VAL A 73 8.76 -9.31 14.75
C VAL A 73 9.33 -7.90 14.89
N LEU A 74 10.40 -7.72 15.66
CA LEU A 74 11.16 -6.47 15.73
C LEU A 74 12.42 -6.57 14.86
N LEU A 75 12.59 -5.63 13.93
CA LEU A 75 13.73 -5.53 13.03
C LEU A 75 14.39 -4.16 13.13
N ASP A 76 15.71 -4.12 13.33
CA ASP A 76 16.46 -2.88 13.16
C ASP A 76 16.64 -2.56 11.68
N ILE A 77 16.39 -1.31 11.29
CA ILE A 77 16.61 -0.86 9.91
C ILE A 77 18.12 -0.79 9.67
N ASN A 78 18.62 -1.75 8.91
CA ASN A 78 20.01 -1.91 8.53
C ASN A 78 20.13 -2.38 7.08
N ARG A 79 21.36 -2.53 6.58
CA ARG A 79 21.60 -2.96 5.20
C ARG A 79 20.96 -4.29 4.85
N ALA A 80 21.04 -5.30 5.73
CA ALA A 80 20.48 -6.62 5.48
C ALA A 80 18.95 -6.58 5.32
N VAL A 81 18.27 -5.77 6.14
CA VAL A 81 16.81 -5.59 6.05
C VAL A 81 16.45 -4.85 4.76
N LEU A 82 17.21 -3.80 4.39
CA LEU A 82 16.93 -3.00 3.19
C LEU A 82 17.01 -3.80 1.89
N GLU A 83 17.96 -4.74 1.79
CA GLU A 83 18.11 -5.61 0.61
C GLU A 83 16.85 -6.47 0.34
N HIS A 84 16.03 -6.72 1.35
CA HIS A 84 14.83 -7.56 1.24
C HIS A 84 13.53 -6.75 1.22
N VAL A 85 13.50 -5.56 1.83
CA VAL A 85 12.30 -4.71 1.91
C VAL A 85 12.03 -3.97 0.60
N ALA A 86 13.05 -3.69 -0.20
CA ALA A 86 12.93 -2.86 -1.41
C ALA A 86 12.15 -3.52 -2.57
N ASP A 87 11.94 -4.84 -2.58
CA ASP A 87 11.55 -5.61 -3.78
C ASP A 87 10.09 -6.09 -3.83
N ILE A 88 9.22 -5.66 -2.93
CA ILE A 88 7.83 -6.15 -2.91
C ILE A 88 6.87 -5.08 -3.41
N GLY A 89 6.69 -5.04 -4.73
CA GLY A 89 5.58 -4.35 -5.37
C GLY A 89 4.31 -5.22 -5.46
N PRO A 90 3.10 -4.61 -5.60
CA PRO A 90 1.88 -5.37 -5.82
C PRO A 90 1.94 -6.08 -7.16
N GLY A 91 1.75 -7.40 -7.16
CA GLY A 91 1.52 -8.25 -8.32
C GLY A 91 2.50 -8.12 -9.49
N SER A 92 2.36 -9.00 -10.46
CA SER A 92 3.09 -8.97 -11.73
C SER A 92 2.17 -9.51 -12.82
N LEU A 93 1.92 -8.71 -13.86
CA LEU A 93 1.15 -9.14 -15.02
C LEU A 93 1.90 -10.23 -15.77
N PHE A 94 3.21 -10.07 -15.88
CA PHE A 94 4.08 -11.07 -16.54
C PHE A 94 4.00 -12.43 -15.87
N ARG A 95 4.10 -12.50 -14.55
CA ARG A 95 3.99 -13.77 -13.80
C ARG A 95 2.61 -14.40 -13.91
N SER A 96 1.56 -13.57 -13.94
CA SER A 96 0.18 -14.06 -13.95
C SER A 96 -0.31 -14.49 -15.32
N PHE A 97 0.09 -13.77 -16.38
CA PHE A 97 -0.43 -13.99 -17.73
C PHE A 97 0.63 -14.41 -18.74
N GLY A 98 1.91 -14.28 -18.41
CA GLY A 98 3.04 -14.65 -19.25
C GLY A 98 3.24 -13.72 -20.46
N ARG A 99 4.40 -13.86 -21.14
CA ARG A 99 4.72 -13.26 -22.44
C ARG A 99 4.77 -11.74 -22.52
N GLY A 100 5.61 -11.10 -21.70
CA GLY A 100 5.95 -9.68 -21.88
C GLY A 100 6.61 -9.39 -23.24
N TYR A 101 7.52 -10.26 -23.70
CA TYR A 101 8.29 -10.09 -24.94
C TYR A 101 7.97 -11.12 -26.05
N GLY A 102 6.91 -11.89 -25.91
CA GLY A 102 6.50 -12.81 -26.97
C GLY A 102 5.98 -12.08 -28.24
N PRO A 103 5.76 -12.80 -29.37
CA PRO A 103 5.07 -12.24 -30.52
C PRO A 103 3.66 -11.85 -30.14
N ALA A 104 3.10 -10.86 -30.86
CA ALA A 104 1.72 -10.43 -30.69
C ALA A 104 0.77 -11.63 -30.81
N PRO A 105 -0.31 -11.69 -30.01
CA PRO A 105 -1.31 -12.74 -30.15
C PRO A 105 -1.91 -12.73 -31.57
N VAL A 106 -2.00 -13.90 -32.17
CA VAL A 106 -2.68 -14.01 -33.48
C VAL A 106 -4.17 -13.75 -33.27
N ILE A 107 -4.69 -12.75 -33.96
CA ILE A 107 -6.11 -12.41 -33.94
C ILE A 107 -6.85 -13.40 -34.85
N ARG A 108 -7.85 -14.07 -34.28
CA ARG A 108 -8.71 -15.01 -34.97
C ARG A 108 -10.09 -14.41 -35.14
N VAL A 109 -10.76 -14.78 -36.23
CA VAL A 109 -12.15 -14.36 -36.50
C VAL A 109 -13.07 -14.87 -35.42
N GLY A 110 -14.00 -14.02 -34.98
CA GLY A 110 -15.01 -14.35 -33.96
C GLY A 110 -16.42 -14.06 -34.41
N VAL A 111 -17.39 -14.44 -33.58
CA VAL A 111 -18.82 -14.16 -33.82
C VAL A 111 -19.06 -12.65 -33.79
N GLY A 112 -19.82 -12.14 -34.76
CA GLY A 112 -20.11 -10.72 -34.90
C GLY A 112 -19.08 -9.93 -35.71
N ASP A 113 -17.97 -10.53 -36.12
CA ASP A 113 -17.01 -9.91 -37.04
C ASP A 113 -17.66 -9.75 -38.41
N VAL A 114 -17.31 -8.69 -39.14
CA VAL A 114 -17.84 -8.44 -40.50
C VAL A 114 -16.73 -8.74 -41.50
N VAL A 115 -17.04 -9.64 -42.42
CA VAL A 115 -16.13 -10.07 -43.49
C VAL A 115 -16.64 -9.73 -44.85
N GLN A 116 -15.73 -9.46 -45.78
CA GLN A 116 -15.98 -9.36 -47.19
C GLN A 116 -15.12 -10.39 -47.93
N ILE A 117 -15.75 -11.11 -48.85
CA ILE A 117 -15.12 -12.18 -49.60
C ILE A 117 -15.15 -11.80 -51.09
N SER A 118 -13.97 -11.81 -51.70
CA SER A 118 -13.82 -11.65 -53.14
C SER A 118 -13.26 -12.92 -53.77
N ILE A 119 -13.89 -13.43 -54.82
CA ILE A 119 -13.49 -14.67 -55.49
C ILE A 119 -13.03 -14.31 -56.90
N PHE A 120 -11.83 -14.73 -57.22
CA PHE A 120 -11.19 -14.56 -58.52
C PHE A 120 -11.16 -15.91 -59.20
N GLU A 121 -11.38 -15.91 -60.53
CA GLU A 121 -11.22 -17.07 -61.40
C GLU A 121 -10.20 -16.79 -62.51
N SER A 122 -9.39 -17.79 -62.88
CA SER A 122 -8.29 -17.64 -63.83
C SER A 122 -8.75 -17.34 -65.25
N SER A 123 -9.98 -17.72 -65.62
CA SER A 123 -10.56 -17.48 -66.93
C SER A 123 -12.05 -17.13 -66.89
N SER A 124 -12.55 -16.48 -67.97
CA SER A 124 -13.98 -16.24 -68.21
C SER A 124 -14.69 -17.57 -68.58
N GLY A 125 -15.96 -17.69 -68.21
CA GLY A 125 -16.73 -18.92 -68.38
C GLY A 125 -16.70 -19.88 -67.21
N GLY A 126 -16.19 -19.38 -66.07
CA GLY A 126 -16.24 -20.07 -64.79
C GLY A 126 -17.58 -19.94 -64.06
N LEU A 127 -17.58 -20.35 -62.81
CA LEU A 127 -18.78 -20.43 -61.98
C LEU A 127 -19.34 -19.02 -61.61
N PHE A 128 -18.45 -18.07 -61.40
CA PHE A 128 -18.82 -16.70 -60.99
C PHE A 128 -18.75 -15.64 -62.09
N ILE A 129 -18.08 -15.97 -63.21
CA ILE A 129 -17.80 -15.04 -64.30
C ILE A 129 -18.30 -15.66 -65.63
N PRO A 130 -19.50 -15.23 -66.11
CA PRO A 130 -20.06 -15.71 -67.38
C PRO A 130 -19.13 -15.43 -68.58
N SER A 131 -19.08 -16.33 -69.56
CA SER A 131 -18.30 -16.19 -70.77
C SER A 131 -18.68 -14.95 -71.64
N GLU A 132 -19.89 -14.47 -71.47
CA GLU A 132 -20.46 -13.30 -72.23
C GLU A 132 -20.28 -11.97 -71.46
N ALA A 133 -19.65 -11.94 -70.33
CA ALA A 133 -19.35 -10.76 -69.56
C ALA A 133 -18.25 -9.96 -70.29
N GLY A 134 -18.65 -9.21 -71.35
CA GLY A 134 -17.75 -8.33 -72.06
C GLY A 134 -17.00 -7.42 -71.13
N VAL A 135 -15.82 -6.94 -71.56
CA VAL A 135 -14.80 -6.14 -70.95
C VAL A 135 -15.15 -5.57 -69.57
N ARG A 136 -15.19 -6.44 -68.56
CA ARG A 136 -15.11 -6.03 -67.12
C ARG A 136 -13.61 -6.01 -66.76
N PRO A 137 -13.14 -4.95 -66.14
CA PRO A 137 -11.79 -4.95 -65.59
C PRO A 137 -11.71 -5.89 -64.39
N GLY A 138 -11.11 -7.08 -64.60
CA GLY A 138 -10.83 -8.08 -63.56
C GLY A 138 -11.84 -9.23 -63.52
N ASN A 139 -11.29 -10.46 -63.44
CA ASN A 139 -12.06 -11.71 -63.33
C ASN A 139 -12.37 -12.00 -61.85
N PHE A 140 -13.20 -11.15 -61.19
CA PHE A 140 -13.57 -11.40 -59.78
C PHE A 140 -15.01 -10.95 -59.47
N VAL A 141 -15.57 -11.59 -58.44
CA VAL A 141 -16.85 -11.22 -57.83
C VAL A 141 -16.64 -10.97 -56.34
N THR A 142 -17.11 -9.80 -55.89
CA THR A 142 -17.14 -9.50 -54.46
C THR A 142 -18.52 -9.82 -53.94
N LEU A 143 -18.58 -10.70 -52.93
CA LEU A 143 -19.82 -11.04 -52.26
C LEU A 143 -20.26 -9.88 -51.35
N PRO A 144 -21.55 -9.76 -51.06
CA PRO A 144 -22.02 -8.84 -50.02
C PRO A 144 -21.31 -9.06 -48.70
N THR A 145 -21.11 -8.00 -47.94
CA THR A 145 -20.54 -8.07 -46.59
C THR A 145 -21.42 -8.96 -45.71
N GLN A 146 -20.80 -9.79 -44.91
CA GLN A 146 -21.49 -10.72 -44.03
C GLN A 146 -20.96 -10.60 -42.59
N GLU A 147 -21.87 -10.66 -41.64
CA GLU A 147 -21.55 -10.81 -40.25
C GLU A 147 -21.38 -12.32 -39.93
N VAL A 148 -20.36 -12.69 -39.19
CA VAL A 148 -20.17 -14.07 -38.69
C VAL A 148 -21.31 -14.41 -37.76
N ASP A 149 -22.06 -15.43 -38.12
CA ASP A 149 -23.25 -15.85 -37.39
C ASP A 149 -22.93 -16.46 -36.01
N ARG A 150 -23.98 -16.72 -35.20
CA ARG A 150 -23.82 -17.34 -33.87
C ARG A 150 -23.27 -18.78 -33.95
N GLY A 151 -23.45 -19.44 -35.07
CA GLY A 151 -22.88 -20.77 -35.34
C GLY A 151 -21.39 -20.73 -35.70
N GLY A 152 -20.84 -19.52 -35.88
CA GLY A 152 -19.44 -19.31 -36.24
C GLY A 152 -19.16 -19.47 -37.73
N ASN A 153 -20.16 -19.30 -38.58
CA ASN A 153 -20.08 -19.53 -40.03
C ASN A 153 -20.32 -18.28 -40.85
N VAL A 154 -19.85 -18.31 -42.08
CA VAL A 154 -20.25 -17.40 -43.17
C VAL A 154 -20.77 -18.24 -44.33
N THR A 155 -21.67 -17.66 -45.13
CA THR A 155 -22.24 -18.36 -46.32
C THR A 155 -21.55 -17.93 -47.58
N VAL A 156 -20.97 -18.87 -48.31
CA VAL A 156 -20.33 -18.63 -49.61
C VAL A 156 -21.10 -19.39 -50.66
N PRO A 157 -21.60 -18.73 -51.71
CA PRO A 157 -22.28 -19.41 -52.81
C PRO A 157 -21.45 -20.57 -53.33
N TYR A 158 -22.08 -21.73 -53.57
CA TYR A 158 -21.46 -22.96 -54.04
C TYR A 158 -20.47 -23.68 -53.09
N ALA A 159 -19.94 -23.00 -52.05
CA ALA A 159 -19.16 -23.57 -51.00
C ALA A 159 -19.98 -23.90 -49.74
N GLY A 160 -21.21 -23.34 -49.64
CA GLY A 160 -22.12 -23.51 -48.50
C GLY A 160 -21.69 -22.73 -47.27
N GLN A 161 -22.06 -23.25 -46.08
CA GLN A 161 -21.59 -22.68 -44.80
C GLN A 161 -20.16 -23.05 -44.52
N VAL A 162 -19.33 -22.02 -44.29
CA VAL A 162 -17.90 -22.14 -44.00
C VAL A 162 -17.65 -21.73 -42.57
N PRO A 163 -17.12 -22.61 -41.71
CA PRO A 163 -16.76 -22.28 -40.33
C PRO A 163 -15.54 -21.37 -40.31
N VAL A 164 -15.68 -20.18 -39.70
CA VAL A 164 -14.65 -19.16 -39.65
C VAL A 164 -14.19 -18.82 -38.24
N VAL A 165 -15.00 -19.07 -37.22
CA VAL A 165 -14.65 -18.75 -35.84
C VAL A 165 -13.42 -19.53 -35.35
N GLY A 166 -12.50 -18.84 -34.70
CA GLY A 166 -11.26 -19.40 -34.19
C GLY A 166 -10.16 -19.62 -35.25
N ARG A 167 -10.44 -19.23 -36.50
CA ARG A 167 -9.48 -19.33 -37.62
C ARG A 167 -8.88 -17.99 -37.98
N THR A 168 -7.72 -18.03 -38.61
CA THR A 168 -7.08 -16.86 -39.24
C THR A 168 -7.65 -16.63 -40.64
N VAL A 169 -7.49 -15.42 -41.15
CA VAL A 169 -7.92 -15.07 -42.53
C VAL A 169 -7.30 -16.02 -43.57
N PRO A 170 -5.99 -16.36 -43.58
CA PRO A 170 -5.40 -17.29 -44.51
C PRO A 170 -5.98 -18.71 -44.44
N GLU A 171 -6.28 -19.20 -43.22
CA GLU A 171 -6.89 -20.53 -43.05
C GLU A 171 -8.31 -20.59 -43.65
N ILE A 172 -9.08 -19.46 -43.55
CA ILE A 172 -10.40 -19.34 -44.13
C ILE A 172 -10.34 -19.30 -45.66
N GLN A 173 -9.39 -18.51 -46.23
CA GLN A 173 -9.19 -18.41 -47.65
C GLN A 173 -8.91 -19.80 -48.24
N THR A 174 -7.95 -20.53 -47.68
CA THR A 174 -7.62 -21.89 -48.15
C THR A 174 -8.80 -22.85 -48.07
N ASP A 175 -9.63 -22.81 -47.02
CA ASP A 175 -10.80 -23.67 -46.91
C ASP A 175 -11.88 -23.34 -47.97
N ILE A 176 -12.10 -22.06 -48.23
CA ILE A 176 -13.06 -21.64 -49.30
C ILE A 176 -12.56 -22.07 -50.67
N GLU A 177 -11.28 -21.85 -50.98
CA GLU A 177 -10.65 -22.28 -52.23
C GLU A 177 -10.79 -23.79 -52.45
N ALA A 178 -10.48 -24.60 -51.45
CA ALA A 178 -10.60 -26.04 -51.51
C ALA A 178 -12.03 -26.54 -51.79
N ARG A 179 -13.05 -25.83 -51.23
CA ARG A 179 -14.45 -26.17 -51.45
C ARG A 179 -14.93 -25.76 -52.84
N LEU A 180 -14.43 -24.66 -53.39
CA LEU A 180 -14.78 -24.13 -54.70
C LEU A 180 -14.02 -24.85 -55.83
N ALA A 181 -12.85 -25.42 -55.62
CA ALA A 181 -11.98 -26.04 -56.60
C ALA A 181 -12.66 -27.11 -57.50
N LYS A 182 -13.73 -27.75 -57.01
CA LYS A 182 -14.49 -28.73 -57.75
C LYS A 182 -15.44 -28.11 -58.77
N ARG A 183 -15.74 -26.80 -58.68
CA ARG A 183 -16.77 -26.15 -59.48
C ARG A 183 -16.29 -24.87 -60.17
N ALA A 184 -15.33 -24.19 -59.62
CA ALA A 184 -14.76 -22.93 -60.13
C ALA A 184 -13.41 -23.22 -60.82
N ILE A 185 -13.00 -22.38 -61.75
CA ILE A 185 -11.77 -22.53 -62.54
C ILE A 185 -10.61 -21.84 -61.78
N GLU A 186 -9.77 -22.63 -61.14
CA GLU A 186 -8.61 -22.18 -60.34
C GLU A 186 -8.98 -21.00 -59.41
N PRO A 187 -9.93 -21.21 -58.49
CA PRO A 187 -10.44 -20.11 -57.68
C PRO A 187 -9.37 -19.60 -56.71
N GLN A 188 -9.20 -18.26 -56.64
CA GLN A 188 -8.42 -17.60 -55.61
C GLN A 188 -9.38 -16.75 -54.77
N VAL A 189 -9.23 -16.82 -53.46
CA VAL A 189 -10.14 -16.16 -52.52
C VAL A 189 -9.40 -15.14 -51.67
N VAL A 190 -9.91 -13.92 -51.65
CA VAL A 190 -9.43 -12.87 -50.76
C VAL A 190 -10.52 -12.59 -49.74
N VAL A 191 -10.21 -12.84 -48.47
CA VAL A 191 -11.09 -12.52 -47.32
C VAL A 191 -10.55 -11.28 -46.63
N THR A 192 -11.38 -10.24 -46.57
CA THR A 192 -11.09 -9.00 -45.88
C THR A 192 -11.95 -8.89 -44.62
N LEU A 193 -11.34 -8.73 -43.47
CA LEU A 193 -12.04 -8.45 -42.22
C LEU A 193 -12.28 -6.98 -42.07
N LEU A 194 -13.51 -6.52 -42.33
CA LEU A 194 -13.91 -5.09 -42.33
C LEU A 194 -14.09 -4.57 -40.91
N GLU A 195 -14.79 -5.36 -40.08
CA GLU A 195 -14.98 -5.02 -38.66
C GLU A 195 -14.61 -6.18 -37.75
N ARG A 196 -13.92 -5.85 -36.65
CA ARG A 196 -13.42 -6.80 -35.63
C ARG A 196 -14.18 -6.60 -34.34
N ASN A 197 -15.44 -7.00 -34.33
CA ASN A 197 -16.32 -6.79 -33.17
C ASN A 197 -16.04 -7.83 -32.05
N ALA A 198 -15.48 -8.99 -32.40
CA ALA A 198 -15.08 -10.03 -31.45
C ALA A 198 -13.73 -9.76 -30.80
N SER A 199 -12.90 -8.87 -31.34
CA SER A 199 -11.53 -8.61 -30.89
C SER A 199 -11.43 -7.27 -30.17
N GLU A 200 -12.19 -7.12 -29.07
CA GLU A 200 -12.24 -5.90 -28.28
C GLU A 200 -11.68 -6.10 -26.88
N VAL A 201 -11.13 -5.00 -26.34
CA VAL A 201 -10.69 -4.87 -24.94
C VAL A 201 -11.49 -3.76 -24.29
N THR A 202 -11.98 -4.00 -23.09
CA THR A 202 -12.70 -3.00 -22.31
C THR A 202 -11.70 -2.26 -21.40
N VAL A 203 -11.69 -0.93 -21.46
CA VAL A 203 -10.95 -0.08 -20.52
C VAL A 203 -11.93 0.69 -19.67
N VAL A 204 -11.82 0.58 -18.36
CA VAL A 204 -12.73 1.24 -17.40
C VAL A 204 -11.96 1.85 -16.24
N GLY A 205 -12.58 2.84 -15.58
CA GLY A 205 -12.06 3.45 -14.36
C GLY A 205 -11.49 4.84 -14.57
N ASP A 206 -10.42 5.16 -13.88
CA ASP A 206 -9.84 6.51 -13.81
C ASP A 206 -8.93 6.85 -15.02
N VAL A 207 -9.49 6.70 -16.21
CA VAL A 207 -8.92 7.17 -17.48
C VAL A 207 -9.71 8.36 -18.00
N VAL A 208 -9.12 9.15 -18.92
CA VAL A 208 -9.75 10.38 -19.42
C VAL A 208 -11.06 10.08 -20.14
N ASN A 209 -11.07 9.08 -21.04
CA ASN A 209 -12.25 8.62 -21.79
C ASN A 209 -12.77 7.31 -21.16
N ALA A 210 -13.33 7.40 -19.95
CA ALA A 210 -13.77 6.25 -19.17
C ALA A 210 -14.83 5.40 -19.88
N ALA A 211 -14.81 4.07 -19.59
CA ALA A 211 -15.78 3.07 -20.01
C ALA A 211 -15.93 2.93 -21.53
N ASN A 212 -14.85 2.60 -22.23
CA ASN A 212 -14.89 2.37 -23.66
C ASN A 212 -14.35 0.99 -24.05
N ARG A 213 -14.84 0.47 -25.18
CA ARG A 213 -14.31 -0.75 -25.81
C ARG A 213 -13.42 -0.36 -27.00
N PHE A 214 -12.26 -0.95 -27.08
CA PHE A 214 -11.28 -0.68 -28.10
C PHE A 214 -10.96 -1.94 -28.89
N LYS A 215 -11.04 -1.84 -30.22
CA LYS A 215 -10.65 -2.92 -31.13
C LYS A 215 -9.12 -3.07 -31.12
N ILE A 216 -8.66 -4.30 -31.04
CA ILE A 216 -7.23 -4.64 -31.09
C ILE A 216 -6.74 -4.58 -32.55
N ARG A 217 -5.60 -3.92 -32.78
CA ARG A 217 -4.96 -3.90 -34.10
C ARG A 217 -4.33 -5.25 -34.45
N PRO A 218 -4.17 -5.58 -35.77
CA PRO A 218 -3.56 -6.85 -36.17
C PRO A 218 -2.15 -7.12 -35.61
N GLY A 219 -1.37 -6.06 -35.43
CA GLY A 219 -0.03 -6.15 -34.84
C GLY A 219 -0.02 -6.39 -33.32
N GLY A 220 -1.20 -6.50 -32.70
CA GLY A 220 -1.34 -6.58 -31.24
C GLY A 220 -1.19 -5.23 -30.57
N GLU A 221 -1.67 -5.14 -29.36
CA GLU A 221 -1.54 -3.96 -28.50
C GLU A 221 -1.27 -4.39 -27.07
N ARG A 222 -0.60 -3.55 -26.33
CA ARG A 222 -0.21 -3.82 -24.94
C ARG A 222 -1.11 -3.03 -23.98
N VAL A 223 -0.99 -3.33 -22.69
CA VAL A 223 -1.80 -2.68 -21.67
C VAL A 223 -1.65 -1.16 -21.69
N LEU A 224 -0.42 -0.64 -21.85
CA LEU A 224 -0.19 0.82 -21.95
C LEU A 224 -0.81 1.43 -23.19
N ASP A 225 -0.83 0.71 -24.33
CA ASP A 225 -1.47 1.18 -25.56
C ASP A 225 -2.98 1.34 -25.37
N MET A 226 -3.61 0.42 -24.62
CA MET A 226 -5.04 0.52 -24.31
C MET A 226 -5.34 1.70 -23.38
N ILE A 227 -4.51 1.95 -22.37
CA ILE A 227 -4.63 3.12 -21.50
C ILE A 227 -4.45 4.41 -22.31
N ALA A 228 -3.48 4.46 -23.23
CA ALA A 228 -3.27 5.61 -24.10
C ALA A 228 -4.46 5.84 -25.03
N LYS A 229 -5.05 4.79 -25.63
CA LYS A 229 -6.28 4.87 -26.43
C LYS A 229 -7.47 5.41 -25.62
N ALA A 230 -7.54 5.09 -24.33
CA ALA A 230 -8.54 5.62 -23.41
C ALA A 230 -8.25 7.07 -22.98
N GLY A 231 -7.30 7.75 -23.62
CA GLY A 231 -6.94 9.15 -23.35
C GLY A 231 -5.92 9.33 -22.24
N GLY A 232 -5.31 8.25 -21.74
CA GLY A 232 -4.34 8.27 -20.67
C GLY A 232 -4.96 8.28 -19.27
N LEU A 233 -4.12 8.46 -18.26
CA LEU A 233 -4.54 8.51 -16.86
C LEU A 233 -5.22 9.84 -16.52
N ARG A 234 -6.25 9.78 -15.70
CA ARG A 234 -6.92 10.96 -15.14
C ARG A 234 -6.17 11.54 -13.93
N PHE A 235 -5.46 10.71 -13.20
CA PHE A 235 -4.72 11.07 -11.99
C PHE A 235 -3.23 10.76 -12.13
N PRO A 236 -2.36 11.31 -11.26
CA PRO A 236 -0.94 11.01 -11.29
C PRO A 236 -0.62 9.51 -11.25
N GLY A 237 0.35 9.08 -12.05
CA GLY A 237 0.71 7.66 -12.16
C GLY A 237 1.14 7.02 -10.84
N TYR A 238 1.76 7.80 -9.94
CA TYR A 238 2.19 7.33 -8.62
C TYR A 238 1.03 7.06 -7.62
N GLU A 239 -0.21 7.38 -7.98
CA GLU A 239 -1.41 7.01 -7.21
C GLU A 239 -2.27 5.99 -7.97
N THR A 240 -1.82 5.54 -9.14
CA THR A 240 -2.63 4.75 -10.05
C THR A 240 -2.21 3.28 -10.05
N PHE A 241 -3.20 2.42 -10.00
CA PHE A 241 -3.07 0.97 -10.13
C PHE A 241 -3.83 0.49 -11.35
N VAL A 242 -3.28 -0.54 -12.01
CA VAL A 242 -3.85 -1.16 -13.20
C VAL A 242 -4.12 -2.62 -12.92
N THR A 243 -5.37 -3.01 -13.07
CA THR A 243 -5.80 -4.40 -12.95
C THR A 243 -6.14 -4.94 -14.33
N LEU A 244 -5.48 -6.01 -14.74
CA LEU A 244 -5.85 -6.77 -15.91
C LEU A 244 -6.68 -7.99 -15.49
N GLN A 245 -7.86 -8.11 -16.09
CA GLN A 245 -8.70 -9.29 -15.95
C GLN A 245 -8.80 -10.01 -17.29
N ARG A 246 -8.43 -11.28 -17.29
CA ARG A 246 -8.51 -12.20 -18.44
C ARG A 246 -9.24 -13.48 -18.02
N GLY A 247 -10.46 -13.65 -18.49
CA GLY A 247 -11.32 -14.73 -18.03
C GLY A 247 -11.53 -14.67 -16.51
N LYS A 248 -11.15 -15.76 -15.81
CA LYS A 248 -11.27 -15.83 -14.34
C LYS A 248 -10.03 -15.31 -13.59
N ARG A 249 -8.95 -14.97 -14.29
CA ARG A 249 -7.71 -14.46 -13.66
C ARG A 249 -7.76 -12.95 -13.57
N ARG A 250 -7.33 -12.43 -12.43
CA ARG A 250 -7.23 -11.00 -12.16
C ARG A 250 -5.90 -10.70 -11.47
N THR A 251 -5.18 -9.71 -11.95
CA THR A 251 -3.92 -9.27 -11.34
C THR A 251 -3.80 -7.76 -11.42
N THR A 252 -3.37 -7.18 -10.32
CA THR A 252 -3.15 -5.75 -10.19
C THR A 252 -1.65 -5.45 -10.18
N VAL A 253 -1.25 -4.41 -10.88
CA VAL A 253 0.11 -3.88 -10.91
C VAL A 253 0.07 -2.37 -10.64
N TYR A 254 1.12 -1.86 -10.03
CA TYR A 254 1.30 -0.44 -9.84
C TYR A 254 1.72 0.22 -11.15
N PHE A 255 1.08 1.32 -11.55
CA PHE A 255 1.32 1.94 -12.87
C PHE A 255 2.79 2.31 -13.13
N PRO A 256 3.56 2.92 -12.20
CA PRO A 256 4.98 3.16 -12.42
C PRO A 256 5.79 1.88 -12.66
N THR A 257 5.41 0.76 -12.04
CA THR A 257 6.05 -0.55 -12.33
C THR A 257 5.78 -0.99 -13.77
N LEU A 258 4.54 -0.78 -14.26
CA LEU A 258 4.16 -1.10 -15.63
C LEU A 258 4.95 -0.27 -16.66
N VAL A 259 5.28 0.98 -16.33
CA VAL A 259 6.08 1.87 -17.19
C VAL A 259 7.57 1.53 -17.10
N ASN A 260 8.10 1.32 -15.89
CA ASN A 260 9.54 1.15 -15.66
C ASN A 260 10.06 -0.26 -15.93
N LYS A 261 9.17 -1.29 -15.92
CA LYS A 261 9.51 -2.69 -16.22
C LYS A 261 8.80 -3.13 -17.50
N PRO A 262 9.49 -3.10 -18.66
CA PRO A 262 8.87 -3.40 -19.96
C PRO A 262 8.20 -4.78 -20.03
N ASP A 263 8.68 -5.76 -19.27
CA ASP A 263 8.09 -7.10 -19.18
C ASP A 263 6.66 -7.10 -18.63
N GLU A 264 6.35 -6.14 -17.77
CA GLU A 264 5.01 -5.99 -17.19
C GLU A 264 3.99 -5.45 -18.20
N ASN A 265 4.44 -4.74 -19.25
CA ASN A 265 3.58 -4.22 -20.31
C ASN A 265 3.26 -5.33 -21.33
N ILE A 266 2.46 -6.29 -20.93
CA ILE A 266 2.08 -7.46 -21.72
C ILE A 266 1.05 -7.13 -22.79
N PHE A 267 0.94 -8.00 -23.81
CA PHE A 267 -0.12 -7.91 -24.82
C PHE A 267 -1.49 -8.20 -24.21
N VAL A 268 -2.47 -7.40 -24.60
CA VAL A 268 -3.88 -7.67 -24.30
C VAL A 268 -4.44 -8.72 -25.27
N ALA A 269 -5.47 -9.39 -24.84
CA ALA A 269 -6.19 -10.40 -25.62
C ALA A 269 -7.67 -10.02 -25.77
N PRO A 270 -8.37 -10.54 -26.79
CA PRO A 270 -9.81 -10.33 -26.93
C PRO A 270 -10.58 -10.71 -25.65
N GLY A 271 -11.49 -9.85 -25.23
CA GLY A 271 -12.28 -10.02 -24.01
C GLY A 271 -11.58 -9.63 -22.70
N ASP A 272 -10.35 -9.09 -22.76
CA ASP A 272 -9.69 -8.55 -21.58
C ASP A 272 -10.41 -7.30 -21.06
N THR A 273 -10.34 -7.11 -19.75
CA THR A 273 -10.75 -5.86 -19.10
C THR A 273 -9.54 -5.25 -18.41
N VAL A 274 -9.22 -4.02 -18.77
CA VAL A 274 -8.20 -3.18 -18.11
C VAL A 274 -8.94 -2.21 -17.20
N TYR A 275 -8.80 -2.40 -15.89
CA TYR A 275 -9.39 -1.52 -14.88
C TYR A 275 -8.30 -0.65 -14.26
N VAL A 276 -8.43 0.66 -14.45
CA VAL A 276 -7.51 1.67 -13.92
C VAL A 276 -8.19 2.36 -12.76
N TYR A 277 -7.53 2.42 -11.60
CA TYR A 277 -8.11 3.09 -10.43
C TYR A 277 -7.04 3.81 -9.63
N ARG A 278 -7.47 4.88 -8.96
CA ARG A 278 -6.65 5.66 -8.04
C ARG A 278 -6.72 5.07 -6.64
N GLU A 279 -5.57 4.88 -6.02
CA GLU A 279 -5.46 4.62 -4.59
C GLU A 279 -4.41 5.56 -4.00
N GLN A 280 -4.86 6.58 -3.29
CA GLN A 280 -3.96 7.53 -2.65
C GLN A 280 -3.21 6.83 -1.52
N GLN A 281 -1.90 6.68 -1.71
CA GLN A 281 -1.05 6.08 -0.68
C GLN A 281 -0.93 7.02 0.51
N ARG A 282 -1.13 6.49 1.72
CA ARG A 282 -1.12 7.25 2.97
C ARG A 282 -0.39 6.47 4.04
N PHE A 283 0.23 7.20 4.97
CA PHE A 283 0.77 6.66 6.22
C PHE A 283 0.21 7.43 7.40
N VAL A 284 0.31 6.83 8.57
CA VAL A 284 -0.08 7.46 9.84
C VAL A 284 1.18 7.76 10.63
N ALA A 285 1.23 8.91 11.28
CA ALA A 285 2.34 9.28 12.16
C ALA A 285 1.80 9.74 13.51
N VAL A 286 2.34 9.16 14.59
CA VAL A 286 1.91 9.41 15.97
C VAL A 286 3.10 9.49 16.92
N GLY A 287 2.89 10.03 18.10
CA GLY A 287 3.91 10.14 19.15
C GLY A 287 4.61 11.50 19.18
N ALA A 288 5.91 11.52 19.42
CA ALA A 288 6.70 12.73 19.60
C ALA A 288 7.16 13.36 18.28
N LEU A 289 6.20 13.69 17.39
CA LEU A 289 6.42 14.34 16.10
C LEU A 289 5.85 15.77 16.11
N GLY A 290 6.50 16.70 15.39
CA GLY A 290 6.21 18.14 15.46
C GLY A 290 4.83 18.52 14.96
N ALA A 291 4.34 17.94 13.88
CA ALA A 291 3.02 18.28 13.33
C ALA A 291 1.85 17.71 14.15
N VAL A 292 2.06 16.64 14.90
CA VAL A 292 1.03 15.98 15.71
C VAL A 292 0.63 16.81 16.95
N GLY A 293 1.50 17.75 17.38
CA GLY A 293 1.29 18.55 18.59
C GLY A 293 0.70 19.96 18.38
N LEU A 294 0.66 20.45 17.14
CA LEU A 294 0.36 21.86 16.86
C LEU A 294 -1.08 22.16 16.45
N THR A 295 -1.88 21.16 16.12
CA THR A 295 -3.26 21.37 15.69
C THR A 295 -4.17 20.33 16.34
N SER A 296 -5.00 20.83 17.26
CA SER A 296 -6.08 20.06 17.88
C SER A 296 -7.04 19.55 16.80
N GLY A 297 -7.01 18.27 16.53
CA GLY A 297 -7.93 17.60 15.60
C GLY A 297 -7.28 16.89 14.43
N LEU A 298 -5.98 16.76 14.38
CA LEU A 298 -5.30 16.05 13.31
C LEU A 298 -5.28 14.55 13.54
N THR A 299 -5.96 13.93 12.65
CA THR A 299 -5.56 12.61 12.19
C THR A 299 -4.12 12.74 11.70
N GLY A 300 -3.15 12.16 12.37
CA GLY A 300 -1.75 12.09 11.92
C GLY A 300 -1.60 11.25 10.66
N GLN A 301 -2.44 11.52 9.64
CA GLN A 301 -2.50 10.80 8.38
C GLN A 301 -1.98 11.70 7.26
N TYR A 302 -0.98 11.22 6.54
CA TYR A 302 -0.27 11.94 5.50
C TYR A 302 -0.30 11.20 4.18
N ALA A 303 -0.54 11.91 3.08
CA ALA A 303 -0.43 11.37 1.73
C ALA A 303 1.04 11.30 1.27
N PHE A 304 1.36 10.39 0.35
CA PHE A 304 2.72 10.28 -0.18
C PHE A 304 3.10 11.43 -1.11
N GLU A 305 2.17 11.89 -1.96
CA GLU A 305 2.37 12.98 -2.95
C GLU A 305 3.56 12.78 -3.92
N GLN A 306 4.14 11.59 -3.93
CA GLN A 306 5.27 11.21 -4.76
C GLN A 306 5.32 9.70 -4.96
N GLU A 307 6.07 9.24 -5.96
CA GLU A 307 6.16 7.81 -6.31
C GLU A 307 6.82 6.98 -5.19
N ARG A 308 7.85 7.51 -4.59
CA ARG A 308 8.61 6.85 -3.52
C ARG A 308 8.81 7.81 -2.38
N LEU A 309 8.35 7.42 -1.22
CA LEU A 309 8.53 8.16 0.03
C LEU A 309 9.46 7.36 0.93
N SER A 310 10.57 7.96 1.35
CA SER A 310 11.48 7.36 2.33
C SER A 310 11.00 7.61 3.76
N LEU A 311 11.53 6.84 4.71
CA LEU A 311 11.24 7.07 6.13
C LEU A 311 11.69 8.46 6.60
N ASN A 312 12.84 8.96 6.14
CA ASN A 312 13.31 10.31 6.47
C ASN A 312 12.32 11.38 6.01
N GLU A 313 11.85 11.28 4.76
CA GLU A 313 10.87 12.22 4.21
C GLU A 313 9.52 12.11 4.93
N ALA A 314 9.08 10.90 5.28
CA ALA A 314 7.86 10.68 6.02
C ALA A 314 7.91 11.31 7.43
N VAL A 315 9.03 11.14 8.14
CA VAL A 315 9.26 11.79 9.44
C VAL A 315 9.30 13.31 9.29
N ALA A 316 9.97 13.84 8.25
CA ALA A 316 10.01 15.28 7.97
C ALA A 316 8.62 15.85 7.67
N ARG A 317 7.79 15.16 6.86
CA ARG A 317 6.38 15.54 6.58
C ARG A 317 5.51 15.56 7.84
N ALA A 318 5.79 14.65 8.77
CA ALA A 318 5.12 14.62 10.07
C ALA A 318 5.65 15.69 11.05
N GLY A 319 6.43 16.66 10.56
CA GLY A 319 6.96 17.78 11.34
C GLY A 319 8.29 17.51 12.05
N GLY A 320 8.96 16.39 11.72
CA GLY A 320 10.21 15.98 12.34
C GLY A 320 10.04 15.45 13.77
N LEU A 321 11.13 14.97 14.35
CA LEU A 321 11.18 14.58 15.75
C LEU A 321 11.19 15.81 16.65
N LEU A 322 10.32 15.85 17.66
CA LEU A 322 10.32 16.94 18.66
C LEU A 322 11.54 16.83 19.58
N ASP A 323 12.47 17.74 19.45
CA ASP A 323 13.74 17.74 20.18
C ASP A 323 13.58 17.67 21.70
N VAL A 324 12.53 18.31 22.23
CA VAL A 324 12.23 18.34 23.67
C VAL A 324 11.52 17.08 24.17
N ARG A 325 11.03 16.19 23.30
CA ARG A 325 10.20 15.05 23.70
C ARG A 325 10.60 13.72 23.08
N ALA A 326 11.08 13.73 21.84
CA ALA A 326 11.33 12.49 21.12
C ALA A 326 12.55 11.74 21.63
N ASN A 327 12.48 10.42 21.62
CA ASN A 327 13.64 9.56 21.72
C ASN A 327 14.14 9.21 20.31
N PRO A 328 15.20 9.82 19.81
CA PRO A 328 15.65 9.60 18.43
C PRO A 328 16.18 8.18 18.19
N LYS A 329 16.46 7.40 19.25
CA LYS A 329 16.85 5.99 19.14
C LYS A 329 15.67 5.06 18.89
N GLN A 330 14.42 5.54 19.06
CA GLN A 330 13.21 4.74 19.16
C GLN A 330 12.11 5.31 18.25
N VAL A 331 12.38 5.28 16.95
CA VAL A 331 11.38 5.57 15.91
C VAL A 331 10.99 4.24 15.28
N PHE A 332 9.70 3.92 15.33
CA PHE A 332 9.17 2.63 14.91
C PHE A 332 8.28 2.79 13.69
N VAL A 333 8.33 1.82 12.78
CA VAL A 333 7.41 1.68 11.66
C VAL A 333 6.68 0.35 11.79
N TYR A 334 5.37 0.38 11.96
CA TYR A 334 4.51 -0.79 12.03
C TYR A 334 4.00 -1.13 10.64
N ARG A 335 4.16 -2.40 10.23
CA ARG A 335 3.80 -2.89 8.90
C ARG A 335 3.44 -4.37 8.93
N LEU A 336 2.56 -4.79 8.02
CA LEU A 336 2.35 -6.22 7.74
C LEU A 336 3.27 -6.65 6.60
N GLU A 337 4.10 -7.68 6.82
CA GLU A 337 5.01 -8.22 5.81
C GLU A 337 4.63 -9.64 5.41
N HIS A 338 4.92 -10.01 4.17
CA HIS A 338 4.77 -11.39 3.72
C HIS A 338 5.77 -12.31 4.42
N ARG A 339 5.29 -13.47 4.91
CA ARG A 339 6.13 -14.51 5.53
C ARG A 339 7.36 -14.84 4.68
N GLN A 340 7.20 -14.99 3.37
CA GLN A 340 8.29 -15.30 2.44
C GLN A 340 9.44 -14.27 2.46
N MET A 341 9.17 -13.01 2.76
CA MET A 341 10.20 -12.00 2.92
C MET A 341 10.98 -12.21 4.22
N LEU A 342 10.25 -12.50 5.31
CA LEU A 342 10.86 -12.72 6.62
C LEU A 342 11.69 -14.01 6.68
N GLU A 343 11.32 -15.05 5.93
CA GLU A 343 12.07 -16.30 5.80
C GLU A 343 13.45 -16.11 5.15
N ARG A 344 13.68 -14.99 4.44
CA ARG A 344 14.99 -14.63 3.89
C ARG A 344 15.90 -13.95 4.90
N LEU A 345 15.35 -13.55 6.04
CA LEU A 345 16.08 -12.92 7.14
C LEU A 345 16.30 -13.94 8.27
N PRO A 346 17.34 -13.79 9.10
CA PRO A 346 17.62 -14.67 10.24
C PRO A 346 16.64 -14.40 11.39
N VAL A 347 15.33 -14.62 11.14
CA VAL A 347 14.24 -14.37 12.09
C VAL A 347 13.55 -15.68 12.45
N ASP A 348 13.29 -15.89 13.73
CA ASP A 348 12.52 -17.04 14.20
C ASP A 348 11.01 -16.78 14.04
N LEU A 349 10.39 -17.51 13.12
CA LEU A 349 8.96 -17.40 12.83
C LEU A 349 8.10 -18.51 13.46
N ARG A 350 8.67 -19.33 14.35
CA ARG A 350 7.94 -20.45 14.99
C ARG A 350 6.78 -20.00 15.88
N ALA A 351 6.82 -18.75 16.36
CA ALA A 351 5.73 -18.15 17.14
C ALA A 351 4.47 -17.80 16.31
N PHE A 352 4.54 -17.90 14.97
CA PHE A 352 3.44 -17.57 14.07
C PHE A 352 2.92 -18.82 13.38
N PRO A 353 1.58 -19.02 13.29
CA PRO A 353 1.00 -20.15 12.55
C PRO A 353 1.55 -20.27 11.14
N ALA A 354 1.75 -21.50 10.65
CA ALA A 354 2.34 -21.73 9.32
C ALA A 354 1.48 -21.15 8.19
N GLU A 355 0.17 -21.14 8.38
CA GLU A 355 -0.81 -20.61 7.41
C GLU A 355 -0.87 -19.08 7.39
N GLN A 356 -0.28 -18.40 8.37
CA GLN A 356 -0.29 -16.95 8.45
C GLN A 356 0.65 -16.34 7.39
N ALA A 357 0.07 -15.91 6.27
CA ALA A 357 0.81 -15.34 5.16
C ALA A 357 1.36 -13.93 5.45
N MET A 358 0.65 -13.14 6.26
CA MET A 358 1.03 -11.76 6.64
C MET A 358 1.39 -11.71 8.11
N ILE A 359 2.61 -11.27 8.42
CA ILE A 359 3.15 -11.22 9.77
C ILE A 359 3.34 -9.75 10.18
N PRO A 360 2.88 -9.36 11.38
CA PRO A 360 3.14 -8.04 11.92
C PRO A 360 4.63 -7.83 12.18
N VAL A 361 5.18 -6.74 11.67
CA VAL A 361 6.58 -6.35 11.82
C VAL A 361 6.66 -4.93 12.35
N VAL A 362 7.56 -4.71 13.28
CA VAL A 362 7.93 -3.40 13.78
C VAL A 362 9.38 -3.14 13.37
N TYR A 363 9.60 -2.16 12.51
CA TYR A 363 10.94 -1.71 12.16
C TYR A 363 11.37 -0.61 13.11
N ARG A 364 12.60 -0.67 13.61
CA ARG A 364 13.18 0.34 14.49
C ARG A 364 14.28 1.11 13.77
N ALA A 365 14.16 2.43 13.75
CA ALA A 365 15.19 3.36 13.27
C ALA A 365 15.84 4.09 14.45
N ASN A 366 17.17 4.19 14.44
CA ASN A 366 17.94 4.92 15.45
C ASN A 366 18.52 6.21 14.85
N PHE A 367 17.75 7.29 14.83
CA PHE A 367 18.18 8.59 14.30
C PHE A 367 19.28 9.28 15.13
N ARG A 368 19.78 8.67 16.20
CA ARG A 368 20.96 9.16 16.91
C ARG A 368 22.27 8.68 16.29
N ASP A 369 22.21 7.64 15.50
CA ASP A 369 23.32 7.11 14.74
C ASP A 369 23.35 7.76 13.35
N PRO A 370 24.42 8.46 12.95
CA PRO A 370 24.53 9.10 11.64
C PRO A 370 24.32 8.15 10.45
N SER A 371 24.71 6.88 10.57
CA SER A 371 24.52 5.87 9.51
C SER A 371 23.05 5.55 9.29
N SER A 372 22.23 5.65 10.32
CA SER A 372 20.79 5.38 10.26
C SER A 372 20.02 6.38 9.39
N PHE A 373 20.53 7.60 9.20
CA PHE A 373 19.92 8.54 8.26
C PHE A 373 20.01 8.02 6.81
N PHE A 374 21.13 7.40 6.43
CA PHE A 374 21.26 6.78 5.11
C PHE A 374 20.35 5.56 4.97
N PHE A 375 20.22 4.75 6.00
CA PHE A 375 19.30 3.61 6.00
C PHE A 375 17.84 4.06 5.96
N ALA A 376 17.47 5.08 6.73
CA ALA A 376 16.12 5.62 6.71
C ALA A 376 15.78 6.32 5.38
N GLN A 377 16.79 6.91 4.69
CA GLN A 377 16.63 7.45 3.33
C GLN A 377 16.41 6.32 2.30
N ALA A 378 17.00 5.16 2.51
CA ALA A 378 16.83 4.01 1.64
C ALA A 378 15.59 3.16 1.99
N PHE A 379 15.01 3.34 3.18
CA PHE A 379 13.84 2.58 3.63
C PHE A 379 12.57 3.13 3.00
N PRO A 380 11.89 2.35 2.10
CA PRO A 380 10.68 2.81 1.44
C PRO A 380 9.46 2.69 2.36
N MET A 381 8.74 3.77 2.51
CA MET A 381 7.42 3.76 3.13
C MET A 381 6.41 3.05 2.23
N ARG A 382 5.40 2.42 2.84
CA ARG A 382 4.29 1.77 2.13
C ARG A 382 2.95 2.28 2.62
N HIS A 383 1.94 2.05 1.79
CA HIS A 383 0.56 2.37 2.15
C HIS A 383 0.14 1.68 3.45
N LYS A 384 -0.49 2.45 4.34
CA LYS A 384 -0.94 2.03 5.69
C LYS A 384 0.18 1.80 6.72
N ASP A 385 1.42 2.19 6.44
CA ASP A 385 2.44 2.21 7.49
C ASP A 385 2.03 3.14 8.62
N VAL A 386 2.43 2.77 9.84
CA VAL A 386 2.27 3.63 11.01
C VAL A 386 3.65 3.95 11.57
N ILE A 387 4.02 5.23 11.54
CA ILE A 387 5.23 5.74 12.21
C ILE A 387 4.86 6.08 13.65
N TYR A 388 5.65 5.59 14.58
CA TYR A 388 5.56 5.97 15.98
C TYR A 388 6.92 6.46 16.49
N ALA A 389 6.96 7.75 16.87
CA ALA A 389 8.12 8.30 17.56
C ALA A 389 7.89 8.25 19.07
N SER A 390 8.71 7.48 19.79
CA SER A 390 8.60 7.34 21.23
C SER A 390 9.00 8.61 21.96
N ASN A 391 8.43 8.87 23.13
CA ASN A 391 8.92 9.88 24.06
C ASN A 391 10.26 9.42 24.69
N ALA A 392 11.09 10.37 25.06
CA ALA A 392 12.28 10.11 25.86
C ALA A 392 11.89 9.82 27.32
N ASP A 393 12.62 8.94 27.99
CA ASP A 393 12.39 8.56 29.39
C ASP A 393 12.40 9.79 30.33
N ALA A 394 13.28 10.76 30.04
CA ALA A 394 13.35 12.02 30.79
C ALA A 394 12.05 12.84 30.76
N VAL A 395 11.27 12.75 29.70
CA VAL A 395 9.97 13.44 29.56
C VAL A 395 8.95 12.83 30.51
N GLU A 396 8.95 11.53 30.68
CA GLU A 396 8.05 10.85 31.62
C GLU A 396 8.39 11.22 33.06
N ILE A 397 9.69 11.33 33.39
CA ILE A 397 10.14 11.83 34.69
C ILE A 397 9.74 13.29 34.90
N SER A 398 9.87 14.15 33.89
CA SER A 398 9.48 15.57 33.98
C SER A 398 7.98 15.75 34.16
N LYS A 399 7.14 14.94 33.51
CA LYS A 399 5.69 14.92 33.73
C LYS A 399 5.33 14.51 35.16
N PHE A 400 6.01 13.48 35.67
CA PHE A 400 5.83 13.06 37.07
C PHE A 400 6.24 14.15 38.06
N LEU A 401 7.39 14.81 37.84
CA LEU A 401 7.83 15.92 38.67
C LEU A 401 6.88 17.12 38.62
N SER A 402 6.39 17.47 37.43
CA SER A 402 5.39 18.58 37.30
C SER A 402 4.07 18.23 37.97
N PHE A 403 3.62 16.97 37.92
CA PHE A 403 2.47 16.51 38.67
C PHE A 403 2.67 16.64 40.17
N LEU A 404 3.83 16.23 40.71
CA LEU A 404 4.19 16.41 42.12
C LEU A 404 4.22 17.89 42.52
N GLN A 405 4.77 18.77 41.65
CA GLN A 405 4.79 20.22 41.90
C GLN A 405 3.37 20.81 41.97
N GLN A 406 2.44 20.36 41.11
CA GLN A 406 1.05 20.78 41.19
C GLN A 406 0.37 20.36 42.51
N LEU A 407 0.63 19.10 42.94
CA LEU A 407 0.10 18.62 44.22
C LEU A 407 0.66 19.40 45.40
N THR A 408 1.95 19.72 45.42
CA THR A 408 2.59 20.49 46.51
C THR A 408 2.19 21.95 46.48
N ALA A 409 1.98 22.57 45.29
CA ALA A 409 1.50 23.92 45.17
C ALA A 409 0.07 24.05 45.70
N THR A 410 -0.79 23.07 45.45
CA THR A 410 -2.15 23.03 45.96
C THR A 410 -2.18 22.89 47.50
N ALA A 411 -1.30 22.06 48.06
CA ALA A 411 -1.17 21.89 49.51
C ALA A 411 -0.62 23.14 50.19
N SER A 412 0.29 23.89 49.58
CA SER A 412 0.84 25.14 50.10
C SER A 412 -0.15 26.31 49.98
N GLY A 413 -1.06 26.32 49.01
CA GLY A 413 -2.18 27.28 48.90
C GLY A 413 -3.17 27.14 50.03
N VAL A 414 -3.58 25.91 50.36
CA VAL A 414 -4.50 25.62 51.46
C VAL A 414 -3.94 26.06 52.82
N SER A 415 -2.63 25.93 53.05
CA SER A 415 -2.00 26.38 54.29
C SER A 415 -1.93 27.90 54.43
N ARG A 416 -1.85 28.67 53.37
CA ARG A 416 -1.91 30.15 53.39
C ARG A 416 -3.33 30.65 53.70
N ASP A 417 -4.34 30.06 53.11
CA ASP A 417 -5.73 30.45 53.35
C ASP A 417 -6.17 30.12 54.80
N VAL A 418 -5.68 29.01 55.36
CA VAL A 418 -5.94 28.69 56.80
C VAL A 418 -5.27 29.66 57.75
N VAL A 419 -4.11 30.21 57.45
CA VAL A 419 -3.42 31.20 58.28
C VAL A 419 -4.15 32.57 58.22
N ILE A 420 -4.72 32.97 57.10
CA ILE A 420 -5.49 34.20 56.95
C ILE A 420 -6.82 34.15 57.74
N VAL A 421 -7.46 32.98 57.80
CA VAL A 421 -8.72 32.78 58.53
C VAL A 421 -8.53 32.74 60.07
N GLN A 422 -7.33 32.36 60.56
CA GLN A 422 -7.04 32.28 62.00
C GLN A 422 -6.61 33.62 62.64
N ASN A 423 -6.41 34.71 61.90
CA ASN A 423 -6.01 35.99 62.47
C ASN A 423 -6.91 37.19 62.01
N PRO A 424 -8.21 37.25 62.44
CA PRO A 424 -9.09 38.33 62.04
C PRO A 424 -8.90 39.64 62.83
N ASN A 425 -7.90 39.71 63.72
CA ASN A 425 -7.80 40.83 64.68
C ASN A 425 -6.53 41.71 64.59
N ASN A 426 -5.86 41.78 63.49
CA ASN A 426 -4.78 42.77 63.28
C ASN A 426 -5.07 43.68 62.10
N GLY A 427 -6.10 44.48 62.27
CA GLY A 427 -6.46 45.57 61.37
C GLY A 427 -7.17 46.69 62.09
N LEU A 428 -6.43 47.48 62.89
CA LEU A 428 -6.70 48.89 63.29
C LEU A 428 -5.36 49.53 63.64
#